data_1244fc9f66fab088b9a7fdaaf77408ed
#
_entry.id   1244fc9f66fab088b9a7fdaaf77408ed
#
_cell.length_a   1.000
_cell.length_b   1.000
_cell.length_c   1.000
_cell.angle_alpha   90.00
_cell.angle_beta   90.00
_cell.angle_gamma   90.00
#
_symmetry.space_group_name_H-M   'P 1'
#
loop_
_entity.id
_entity.type
_entity.pdbx_description
1 polymer ?
#
loop_
_entity_poly.entity_id
_entity_poly.type
_entity_poly.pdbx_seq_one_letter_code
_entity_poly.pdbx_strand_id
1 'polypeptide(L)'
;LHLCDRRQRQMCIRDRYVTGQEQKLHFAQVFKVVELLGNDWAKDSLVHIPYGLVSLEGAKLSTRSGNIIYAEDILHDAIKKSFEIISEKSPNLPDKEEVAKIVGVGSVLFNDLYNQRIKDVSFSWDKVLNFDGETGPYVQYTHARCSSVVRLAENFDPAKPVDYSTISEPDAMNLLKEINRFPKVVSDAAEKYEPSVVARFAVDVAQAFNKFYNSTRINVPEENVKNARVMLTYLTKKTLHDALDLLGINAPEAM
;
A
#
# COMPACT_ATOMS: atom_id res chain seq x y z
N LEU A 1 10.95 2.27 -31.87
CA LEU A 1 10.67 0.99 -31.19
C LEU A 1 10.70 -0.09 -32.25
N HIS A 2 11.65 -1.01 -32.15
CA HIS A 2 12.06 -1.94 -33.17
C HIS A 2 11.00 -2.99 -33.50
N LEU A 3 10.93 -3.38 -34.79
CA LEU A 3 10.07 -4.46 -35.30
C LEU A 3 10.26 -5.79 -34.55
N CYS A 4 11.43 -6.04 -33.99
CA CYS A 4 11.72 -7.21 -33.14
C CYS A 4 10.91 -7.19 -31.80
N ASP A 5 10.69 -6.03 -31.19
CA ASP A 5 9.88 -5.88 -30.00
C ASP A 5 8.42 -6.25 -30.21
N ARG A 6 7.86 -6.00 -31.41
CA ARG A 6 6.48 -6.39 -31.72
C ARG A 6 6.30 -7.90 -31.82
N ARG A 7 7.28 -8.64 -32.34
CA ARG A 7 7.22 -10.11 -32.40
C ARG A 7 7.41 -10.74 -31.02
N GLN A 8 8.29 -10.18 -30.19
CA GLN A 8 8.42 -10.61 -28.80
C GLN A 8 7.19 -10.27 -27.96
N ARG A 9 6.51 -9.15 -28.23
CA ARG A 9 5.24 -8.80 -27.58
C ARG A 9 4.08 -9.70 -27.97
N GLN A 10 4.08 -10.29 -29.15
CA GLN A 10 3.13 -11.34 -29.51
C GLN A 10 3.28 -12.62 -28.67
N MET A 11 4.46 -12.82 -28.06
CA MET A 11 4.70 -13.90 -27.09
C MET A 11 4.40 -13.49 -25.64
N CYS A 12 4.27 -12.21 -25.34
CA CYS A 12 3.86 -11.68 -24.04
C CYS A 12 2.34 -11.77 -23.94
N ILE A 13 1.89 -12.59 -23.07
CA ILE A 13 0.55 -13.19 -22.99
C ILE A 13 -0.57 -12.18 -22.76
N ARG A 14 -0.29 -10.94 -22.30
CA ARG A 14 -1.32 -9.93 -21.99
C ARG A 14 -0.74 -8.51 -21.99
N ASP A 15 -1.29 -7.61 -22.81
CA ASP A 15 -0.95 -6.18 -22.81
C ASP A 15 -1.94 -5.38 -21.95
N ARG A 16 -1.41 -4.50 -21.09
CA ARG A 16 -2.20 -3.59 -20.25
C ARG A 16 -1.96 -2.16 -20.67
N TYR A 17 -3.05 -1.50 -21.04
CA TYR A 17 -3.05 -0.08 -21.41
C TYR A 17 -3.61 0.73 -20.25
N VAL A 18 -2.72 1.34 -19.46
CA VAL A 18 -3.07 2.15 -18.29
C VAL A 18 -3.22 3.60 -18.74
N THR A 19 -4.45 4.08 -18.89
CA THR A 19 -4.75 5.42 -19.39
C THR A 19 -6.03 5.98 -18.74
N GLY A 20 -6.28 7.29 -18.90
CA GLY A 20 -7.48 7.94 -18.35
C GLY A 20 -8.77 7.29 -18.84
N GLN A 21 -9.80 7.31 -18.00
CA GLN A 21 -11.09 6.68 -18.29
C GLN A 21 -11.82 7.28 -19.49
N GLU A 22 -11.49 8.50 -19.87
CA GLU A 22 -12.05 9.18 -21.05
C GLU A 22 -11.71 8.44 -22.35
N GLN A 23 -10.63 7.64 -22.35
CA GLN A 23 -10.19 6.88 -23.52
C GLN A 23 -10.83 5.47 -23.61
N LYS A 24 -11.77 5.13 -22.74
CA LYS A 24 -12.41 3.81 -22.70
C LYS A 24 -12.99 3.38 -24.05
N LEU A 25 -13.73 4.28 -24.71
CA LEU A 25 -14.32 3.99 -26.00
C LEU A 25 -13.25 3.82 -27.10
N HIS A 26 -12.23 4.67 -27.08
CA HIS A 26 -11.12 4.60 -28.04
C HIS A 26 -10.42 3.23 -27.96
N PHE A 27 -10.05 2.76 -26.78
CA PHE A 27 -9.39 1.46 -26.63
C PHE A 27 -10.31 0.29 -27.01
N ALA A 28 -11.60 0.35 -26.67
CA ALA A 28 -12.56 -0.68 -27.09
C ALA A 28 -12.64 -0.78 -28.63
N GLN A 29 -12.62 0.36 -29.33
CA GLN A 29 -12.61 0.40 -30.81
C GLN A 29 -11.29 -0.11 -31.39
N VAL A 30 -10.14 0.35 -30.87
CA VAL A 30 -8.81 -0.09 -31.33
C VAL A 30 -8.64 -1.60 -31.15
N PHE A 31 -8.98 -2.16 -30.01
CA PHE A 31 -8.89 -3.60 -29.75
C PHE A 31 -9.77 -4.39 -30.71
N LYS A 32 -10.97 -3.89 -30.97
CA LYS A 32 -11.89 -4.53 -31.93
C LYS A 32 -11.35 -4.48 -33.37
N VAL A 33 -10.71 -3.39 -33.77
CA VAL A 33 -10.07 -3.30 -35.11
C VAL A 33 -8.93 -4.29 -35.20
N VAL A 34 -8.08 -4.43 -34.19
CA VAL A 34 -6.98 -5.40 -34.16
C VAL A 34 -7.50 -6.83 -34.30
N GLU A 35 -8.59 -7.17 -33.60
CA GLU A 35 -9.26 -8.47 -33.75
C GLU A 35 -9.78 -8.68 -35.18
N LEU A 36 -10.49 -7.70 -35.76
CA LEU A 36 -11.04 -7.78 -37.12
C LEU A 36 -9.99 -7.89 -38.22
N LEU A 37 -8.76 -7.43 -37.95
CA LEU A 37 -7.60 -7.63 -38.82
C LEU A 37 -7.01 -9.06 -38.78
N GLY A 38 -7.70 -10.01 -38.13
CA GLY A 38 -7.29 -11.41 -38.06
C GLY A 38 -6.34 -11.73 -36.92
N ASN A 39 -6.26 -10.86 -35.89
CA ASN A 39 -5.43 -11.09 -34.71
C ASN A 39 -6.32 -11.62 -33.55
N ASP A 40 -6.68 -12.91 -33.61
CA ASP A 40 -7.57 -13.54 -32.61
C ASP A 40 -7.07 -13.43 -31.17
N TRP A 41 -5.74 -13.36 -30.97
CA TRP A 41 -5.12 -13.16 -29.66
C TRP A 41 -5.50 -11.83 -28.99
N ALA A 42 -5.92 -10.82 -29.75
CA ALA A 42 -6.25 -9.50 -29.22
C ALA A 42 -7.44 -9.53 -28.25
N LYS A 43 -8.38 -10.48 -28.48
CA LYS A 43 -9.60 -10.60 -27.67
C LYS A 43 -9.33 -10.85 -26.19
N ASP A 44 -8.33 -11.68 -25.87
CA ASP A 44 -8.03 -12.10 -24.51
C ASP A 44 -6.75 -11.46 -23.93
N SER A 45 -5.96 -10.81 -24.80
CA SER A 45 -4.64 -10.28 -24.41
C SER A 45 -4.59 -8.78 -24.23
N LEU A 46 -5.48 -8.02 -24.87
CA LEU A 46 -5.51 -6.56 -24.78
C LEU A 46 -6.49 -6.10 -23.69
N VAL A 47 -5.98 -5.43 -22.66
CA VAL A 47 -6.79 -4.95 -21.54
C VAL A 47 -6.56 -3.46 -21.32
N HIS A 48 -7.62 -2.66 -21.37
CA HIS A 48 -7.59 -1.28 -20.92
C HIS A 48 -7.83 -1.23 -19.41
N ILE A 49 -6.89 -0.59 -18.70
CA ILE A 49 -6.98 -0.33 -17.26
C ILE A 49 -7.20 1.17 -17.09
N PRO A 50 -8.47 1.62 -17.02
CA PRO A 50 -8.78 3.04 -16.89
C PRO A 50 -8.50 3.55 -15.47
N TYR A 51 -8.09 4.83 -15.36
CA TYR A 51 -7.99 5.53 -14.08
C TYR A 51 -8.70 6.89 -14.14
N GLY A 52 -9.13 7.38 -12.97
CA GLY A 52 -9.74 8.69 -12.77
C GLY A 52 -8.72 9.82 -12.72
N LEU A 53 -9.20 11.03 -12.59
CA LEU A 53 -8.38 12.24 -12.51
C LEU A 53 -8.06 12.56 -11.05
N VAL A 54 -6.85 13.14 -10.83
CA VAL A 54 -6.49 13.74 -9.56
C VAL A 54 -6.69 15.26 -9.66
N SER A 55 -7.36 15.84 -8.67
CA SER A 55 -7.51 17.29 -8.52
C SER A 55 -6.85 17.74 -7.22
N LEU A 56 -6.28 18.94 -7.19
CA LEU A 56 -5.74 19.53 -5.97
C LEU A 56 -6.76 20.51 -5.39
N GLU A 57 -7.20 20.28 -4.15
CA GLU A 57 -8.15 21.11 -3.41
C GLU A 57 -9.40 21.51 -4.22
N GLY A 58 -9.88 20.58 -5.07
CA GLY A 58 -11.04 20.80 -5.92
C GLY A 58 -10.79 21.57 -7.21
N ALA A 59 -9.58 22.10 -7.42
CA ALA A 59 -9.20 22.73 -8.67
C ALA A 59 -8.76 21.67 -9.70
N LYS A 60 -9.40 21.66 -10.88
CA LYS A 60 -8.91 20.81 -11.98
C LYS A 60 -7.54 21.28 -12.44
N LEU A 61 -6.56 20.38 -12.39
CA LEU A 61 -5.24 20.60 -12.97
C LEU A 61 -5.39 20.58 -14.49
N SER A 62 -5.06 21.66 -15.16
CA SER A 62 -5.16 21.77 -16.61
C SER A 62 -3.97 22.55 -17.16
N THR A 63 -3.23 21.90 -18.05
CA THR A 63 -2.14 22.53 -18.80
C THR A 63 -2.60 23.71 -19.66
N ARG A 64 -3.88 23.71 -20.07
CA ARG A 64 -4.47 24.79 -20.88
C ARG A 64 -4.77 26.06 -20.08
N SER A 65 -4.96 25.96 -18.77
CA SER A 65 -5.23 27.11 -17.88
C SER A 65 -3.98 27.65 -17.19
N GLY A 66 -2.79 27.12 -17.49
CA GLY A 66 -1.52 27.58 -16.92
C GLY A 66 -1.22 27.09 -15.51
N ASN A 67 -2.14 26.38 -14.87
CA ASN A 67 -1.94 25.78 -13.55
C ASN A 67 -1.35 24.35 -13.72
N ILE A 68 -0.04 24.30 -13.91
CA ILE A 68 0.71 23.05 -13.96
C ILE A 68 1.31 22.84 -12.56
N ILE A 69 0.99 21.70 -11.96
CA ILE A 69 1.65 21.23 -10.75
C ILE A 69 2.45 20.00 -11.14
N TYR A 70 3.75 20.04 -10.91
CA TYR A 70 4.62 18.91 -11.19
C TYR A 70 4.52 17.88 -10.06
N ALA A 71 4.53 16.59 -10.41
CA ALA A 71 4.55 15.51 -9.42
C ALA A 71 5.78 15.60 -8.50
N GLU A 72 6.90 16.09 -9.02
CA GLU A 72 8.13 16.34 -8.27
C GLU A 72 7.92 17.34 -7.14
N ASP A 73 7.20 18.44 -7.39
CA ASP A 73 6.90 19.47 -6.38
C ASP A 73 6.02 18.87 -5.26
N ILE A 74 5.01 18.08 -5.61
CA ILE A 74 4.15 17.38 -4.62
C ILE A 74 4.98 16.44 -3.75
N LEU A 75 5.90 15.67 -4.36
CA LEU A 75 6.75 14.74 -3.61
C LEU A 75 7.73 15.48 -2.69
N HIS A 76 8.35 16.57 -3.15
CA HIS A 76 9.22 17.39 -2.33
C HIS A 76 8.47 18.01 -1.15
N ASP A 77 7.28 18.57 -1.39
CA ASP A 77 6.45 19.13 -0.34
C ASP A 77 6.00 18.08 0.67
N ALA A 78 5.66 16.86 0.21
CA ALA A 78 5.31 15.75 1.09
C ALA A 78 6.48 15.35 2.00
N ILE A 79 7.70 15.27 1.46
CA ILE A 79 8.92 14.97 2.23
C ILE A 79 9.17 16.05 3.27
N LYS A 80 9.12 17.32 2.87
CA LYS A 80 9.34 18.46 3.77
C LYS A 80 8.33 18.47 4.92
N LYS A 81 7.04 18.36 4.62
CA LYS A 81 5.97 18.35 5.64
C LYS A 81 6.10 17.11 6.55
N SER A 82 6.45 15.95 6.00
CA SER A 82 6.71 14.75 6.81
C SER A 82 7.89 14.95 7.75
N PHE A 83 8.96 15.61 7.30
CA PHE A 83 10.12 15.92 8.14
C PHE A 83 9.76 16.86 9.31
N GLU A 84 8.93 17.87 9.05
CA GLU A 84 8.43 18.81 10.09
C GLU A 84 7.63 18.02 11.15
N ILE A 85 6.67 17.19 10.74
CA ILE A 85 5.84 16.38 11.64
C ILE A 85 6.68 15.38 12.46
N ILE A 86 7.61 14.66 11.80
CA ILE A 86 8.48 13.68 12.47
C ILE A 86 9.42 14.38 13.45
N SER A 87 9.97 15.55 13.09
CA SER A 87 10.86 16.32 13.97
C SER A 87 10.16 16.80 15.23
N GLU A 88 8.87 17.14 15.14
CA GLU A 88 8.06 17.55 16.28
C GLU A 88 7.68 16.33 17.17
N LYS A 89 7.18 15.25 16.55
CA LYS A 89 6.65 14.08 17.29
C LYS A 89 7.75 13.16 17.80
N SER A 90 8.86 13.04 17.09
CA SER A 90 9.97 12.12 17.38
C SER A 90 11.32 12.84 17.31
N PRO A 91 11.61 13.80 18.24
CA PRO A 91 12.81 14.62 18.19
C PRO A 91 14.12 13.85 18.29
N ASN A 92 14.11 12.64 18.85
CA ASN A 92 15.28 11.80 19.02
C ASN A 92 15.40 10.66 18.00
N LEU A 93 14.56 10.64 16.97
CA LEU A 93 14.62 9.64 15.92
C LEU A 93 15.92 9.81 15.12
N PRO A 94 16.76 8.76 14.96
CA PRO A 94 17.89 8.79 14.04
C PRO A 94 17.38 8.82 12.57
N ASP A 95 18.21 9.33 11.66
CA ASP A 95 17.95 9.32 10.20
C ASP A 95 16.59 9.90 9.77
N LYS A 96 16.17 10.99 10.44
CA LYS A 96 14.86 11.64 10.19
C LYS A 96 14.63 12.01 8.73
N GLU A 97 15.67 12.44 8.02
CA GLU A 97 15.57 12.80 6.61
C GLU A 97 15.16 11.58 5.75
N GLU A 98 15.77 10.42 5.99
CA GLU A 98 15.43 9.22 5.24
C GLU A 98 14.04 8.71 5.60
N VAL A 99 13.67 8.72 6.89
CA VAL A 99 12.32 8.37 7.33
C VAL A 99 11.28 9.32 6.75
N ALA A 100 11.56 10.63 6.74
CA ALA A 100 10.67 11.63 6.15
C ALA A 100 10.47 11.43 4.65
N LYS A 101 11.51 11.02 3.94
CA LYS A 101 11.43 10.67 2.52
C LYS A 101 10.54 9.43 2.31
N ILE A 102 10.77 8.37 3.09
CA ILE A 102 9.95 7.15 3.02
C ILE A 102 8.48 7.46 3.30
N VAL A 103 8.21 8.23 4.36
CA VAL A 103 6.84 8.57 4.78
C VAL A 103 6.18 9.54 3.80
N GLY A 104 6.88 10.59 3.38
CA GLY A 104 6.35 11.60 2.45
C GLY A 104 5.97 10.99 1.11
N VAL A 105 6.87 10.25 0.48
CA VAL A 105 6.60 9.56 -0.79
C VAL A 105 5.50 8.51 -0.59
N GLY A 106 5.60 7.70 0.47
CA GLY A 106 4.62 6.67 0.78
C GLY A 106 3.22 7.22 1.00
N SER A 107 3.09 8.40 1.62
CA SER A 107 1.79 9.03 1.87
C SER A 107 1.07 9.43 0.57
N VAL A 108 1.80 10.00 -0.39
CA VAL A 108 1.25 10.38 -1.70
C VAL A 108 0.84 9.15 -2.50
N LEU A 109 1.71 8.15 -2.60
CA LEU A 109 1.42 6.90 -3.30
C LEU A 109 0.24 6.16 -2.68
N PHE A 110 0.20 6.07 -1.35
CA PHE A 110 -0.88 5.38 -0.66
C PHE A 110 -2.22 6.07 -0.88
N ASN A 111 -2.28 7.40 -0.81
CA ASN A 111 -3.50 8.16 -1.05
C ASN A 111 -4.06 7.91 -2.45
N ASP A 112 -3.21 7.82 -3.46
CA ASP A 112 -3.63 7.51 -4.83
C ASP A 112 -4.14 6.06 -4.93
N LEU A 113 -3.37 5.10 -4.42
CA LEU A 113 -3.66 3.67 -4.52
C LEU A 113 -4.78 3.18 -3.57
N TYR A 114 -5.10 3.92 -2.51
CA TYR A 114 -6.20 3.59 -1.58
C TYR A 114 -7.58 3.81 -2.21
N ASN A 115 -7.68 4.75 -3.13
CA ASN A 115 -8.92 5.02 -3.85
C ASN A 115 -9.12 4.00 -4.97
N GLN A 116 -10.39 3.71 -5.29
CA GLN A 116 -10.68 2.93 -6.49
C GLN A 116 -10.13 3.66 -7.72
N ARG A 117 -9.29 2.99 -8.51
CA ARG A 117 -8.54 3.62 -9.62
C ARG A 117 -9.40 4.39 -10.64
N ILE A 118 -10.67 4.01 -10.82
CA ILE A 118 -11.58 4.67 -11.78
C ILE A 118 -12.24 5.94 -11.22
N LYS A 119 -12.11 6.22 -9.92
CA LYS A 119 -12.71 7.40 -9.30
C LYS A 119 -11.77 8.58 -9.39
N ASP A 120 -12.35 9.76 -9.60
CA ASP A 120 -11.63 11.01 -9.44
C ASP A 120 -11.31 11.24 -7.96
N VAL A 121 -10.09 11.68 -7.68
CA VAL A 121 -9.56 11.88 -6.33
C VAL A 121 -9.25 13.36 -6.12
N SER A 122 -9.73 13.92 -4.99
CA SER A 122 -9.32 15.24 -4.54
C SER A 122 -8.18 15.10 -3.53
N PHE A 123 -6.99 15.56 -3.92
CA PHE A 123 -5.82 15.57 -3.07
C PHE A 123 -5.90 16.71 -2.05
N SER A 124 -5.58 16.42 -0.79
CA SER A 124 -5.50 17.39 0.30
C SER A 124 -4.39 16.98 1.27
N TRP A 125 -3.51 17.90 1.63
CA TRP A 125 -2.40 17.66 2.55
C TRP A 125 -2.85 17.14 3.91
N ASP A 126 -3.94 17.69 4.46
CA ASP A 126 -4.48 17.29 5.77
C ASP A 126 -4.95 15.83 5.80
N LYS A 127 -5.40 15.32 4.65
CA LYS A 127 -5.78 13.91 4.52
C LYS A 127 -4.59 13.00 4.28
N VAL A 128 -3.69 13.39 3.40
CA VAL A 128 -2.57 12.56 2.93
C VAL A 128 -1.55 12.33 4.04
N LEU A 129 -1.24 13.35 4.82
CA LEU A 129 -0.25 13.32 5.90
C LEU A 129 -0.86 13.09 7.29
N ASN A 130 -2.10 12.65 7.36
CA ASN A 130 -2.71 12.28 8.63
C ASN A 130 -2.13 10.95 9.14
N PHE A 131 -1.68 10.94 10.40
CA PHE A 131 -1.16 9.74 11.08
C PHE A 131 -2.26 8.92 11.78
N ASP A 132 -3.48 9.42 11.75
CA ASP A 132 -4.66 8.74 12.28
C ASP A 132 -5.62 8.42 11.13
N GLY A 133 -6.10 7.18 11.06
CA GLY A 133 -7.11 6.79 10.08
C GLY A 133 -6.58 5.94 8.91
N GLU A 134 -7.18 6.12 7.74
CA GLU A 134 -6.98 5.25 6.57
C GLU A 134 -5.91 5.81 5.62
N THR A 135 -4.67 5.96 6.12
CA THR A 135 -3.57 6.65 5.44
C THR A 135 -2.29 5.82 5.39
N GLY A 136 -1.40 6.18 4.45
CA GLY A 136 -0.06 5.58 4.35
C GLY A 136 0.75 5.73 5.65
N PRO A 137 0.89 6.95 6.20
CA PRO A 137 1.57 7.16 7.47
C PRO A 137 1.04 6.33 8.64
N TYR A 138 -0.28 6.11 8.71
CA TYR A 138 -0.89 5.25 9.73
C TYR A 138 -0.43 3.79 9.62
N VAL A 139 -0.40 3.24 8.39
CA VAL A 139 0.06 1.86 8.14
C VAL A 139 1.57 1.74 8.40
N GLN A 140 2.36 2.71 7.93
CA GLN A 140 3.82 2.74 8.14
C GLN A 140 4.17 2.88 9.62
N TYR A 141 3.46 3.72 10.37
CA TYR A 141 3.63 3.85 11.82
C TYR A 141 3.27 2.55 12.55
N THR A 142 2.20 1.87 12.12
CA THR A 142 1.85 0.56 12.70
C THR A 142 2.94 -0.49 12.43
N HIS A 143 3.53 -0.51 11.23
CA HIS A 143 4.68 -1.36 10.92
C HIS A 143 5.88 -1.06 11.84
N ALA A 144 6.24 0.22 12.01
CA ALA A 144 7.34 0.65 12.88
C ALA A 144 7.08 0.27 14.35
N ARG A 145 5.82 0.36 14.81
CA ARG A 145 5.39 -0.13 16.14
C ARG A 145 5.59 -1.63 16.28
N CYS A 146 5.17 -2.43 15.30
CA CYS A 146 5.44 -3.87 15.29
C CYS A 146 6.94 -4.16 15.36
N SER A 147 7.75 -3.43 14.59
CA SER A 147 9.20 -3.56 14.58
C SER A 147 9.82 -3.29 15.95
N SER A 148 9.32 -2.27 16.64
CA SER A 148 9.78 -1.94 18.00
C SER A 148 9.42 -3.03 19.02
N VAL A 149 8.21 -3.59 18.95
CA VAL A 149 7.80 -4.69 19.83
C VAL A 149 8.67 -5.93 19.62
N VAL A 150 8.91 -6.31 18.36
CA VAL A 150 9.74 -7.47 18.03
C VAL A 150 11.19 -7.26 18.47
N ARG A 151 11.75 -6.06 18.25
CA ARG A 151 13.12 -5.70 18.66
C ARG A 151 13.30 -5.75 20.18
N LEU A 152 12.29 -5.34 20.95
CA LEU A 152 12.31 -5.36 22.42
C LEU A 152 12.04 -6.74 23.02
N ALA A 153 11.63 -7.71 22.21
CA ALA A 153 11.40 -9.07 22.66
C ALA A 153 12.73 -9.84 22.71
N GLU A 154 13.35 -9.83 23.88
CA GLU A 154 14.59 -10.57 24.12
C GLU A 154 14.42 -12.07 23.78
N ASN A 155 15.41 -12.66 23.12
CA ASN A 155 15.48 -14.08 22.73
C ASN A 155 14.37 -14.56 21.79
N PHE A 156 13.62 -13.68 21.17
CA PHE A 156 12.64 -14.05 20.14
C PHE A 156 13.34 -14.49 18.85
N ASP A 157 13.00 -15.68 18.39
CA ASP A 157 13.47 -16.26 17.13
C ASP A 157 12.27 -16.74 16.31
N PRO A 158 11.97 -16.10 15.16
CA PRO A 158 10.81 -16.46 14.34
C PRO A 158 10.91 -17.85 13.70
N ALA A 159 12.08 -18.50 13.73
CA ALA A 159 12.26 -19.86 13.23
C ALA A 159 11.89 -20.94 14.26
N LYS A 160 11.76 -20.56 15.55
CA LYS A 160 11.39 -21.52 16.60
C LYS A 160 9.88 -21.79 16.61
N PRO A 161 9.49 -23.04 16.89
CA PRO A 161 8.08 -23.37 17.05
C PRO A 161 7.45 -22.61 18.23
N VAL A 162 6.23 -22.12 18.03
CA VAL A 162 5.47 -21.37 19.03
C VAL A 162 4.17 -22.13 19.33
N ASP A 163 3.80 -22.15 20.59
CA ASP A 163 2.52 -22.71 21.03
C ASP A 163 1.40 -21.69 20.84
N TYR A 164 0.67 -21.81 19.75
CA TYR A 164 -0.44 -20.91 19.41
C TYR A 164 -1.72 -21.18 20.24
N SER A 165 -1.79 -22.29 21.00
CA SER A 165 -2.96 -22.57 21.87
C SER A 165 -3.10 -21.56 23.00
N THR A 166 -2.03 -20.80 23.28
CA THR A 166 -2.02 -19.71 24.27
C THR A 166 -2.68 -18.40 23.78
N ILE A 167 -2.98 -18.30 22.48
CA ILE A 167 -3.69 -17.15 21.89
C ILE A 167 -5.19 -17.42 21.93
N SER A 168 -5.89 -16.76 22.86
CA SER A 168 -7.35 -16.90 23.02
C SER A 168 -8.10 -15.56 23.02
N GLU A 169 -7.38 -14.45 23.02
CA GLU A 169 -7.96 -13.12 23.05
C GLU A 169 -8.75 -12.82 21.76
N PRO A 170 -9.97 -12.28 21.87
CA PRO A 170 -10.81 -12.00 20.68
C PRO A 170 -10.10 -11.11 19.64
N ASP A 171 -9.34 -10.09 20.08
CA ASP A 171 -8.62 -9.17 19.18
C ASP A 171 -7.45 -9.87 18.50
N ALA A 172 -6.73 -10.75 19.19
CA ALA A 172 -5.67 -11.57 18.59
C ALA A 172 -6.23 -12.53 17.53
N MET A 173 -7.36 -13.17 17.82
CA MET A 173 -8.04 -14.06 16.88
C MET A 173 -8.58 -13.29 15.66
N ASN A 174 -9.06 -12.05 15.85
CA ASN A 174 -9.47 -11.19 14.75
C ASN A 174 -8.28 -10.81 13.87
N LEU A 175 -7.15 -10.41 14.47
CA LEU A 175 -5.91 -10.09 13.75
C LEU A 175 -5.40 -11.29 12.94
N LEU A 176 -5.42 -12.50 13.50
CA LEU A 176 -5.06 -13.72 12.78
C LEU A 176 -5.94 -13.97 11.55
N LYS A 177 -7.25 -13.74 11.67
CA LYS A 177 -8.19 -13.86 10.55
C LYS A 177 -7.87 -12.85 9.46
N GLU A 178 -7.58 -11.61 9.83
CA GLU A 178 -7.21 -10.57 8.87
C GLU A 178 -5.91 -10.94 8.12
N ILE A 179 -4.85 -11.32 8.82
CA ILE A 179 -3.58 -11.74 8.20
C ILE A 179 -3.80 -12.91 7.23
N ASN A 180 -4.62 -13.89 7.60
CA ASN A 180 -4.89 -15.06 6.77
C ASN A 180 -5.61 -14.73 5.44
N ARG A 181 -6.23 -13.56 5.30
CA ARG A 181 -6.87 -13.10 4.05
C ARG A 181 -5.85 -12.68 2.99
N PHE A 182 -4.59 -12.42 3.36
CA PHE A 182 -3.60 -11.80 2.48
C PHE A 182 -3.44 -12.48 1.12
N PRO A 183 -3.27 -13.82 1.02
CA PRO A 183 -3.12 -14.47 -0.29
C PRO A 183 -4.33 -14.25 -1.21
N LYS A 184 -5.54 -14.28 -0.64
CA LYS A 184 -6.77 -14.01 -1.40
C LYS A 184 -6.85 -12.55 -1.84
N VAL A 185 -6.48 -11.62 -0.98
CA VAL A 185 -6.44 -10.18 -1.28
C VAL A 185 -5.53 -9.89 -2.48
N VAL A 186 -4.34 -10.50 -2.50
CA VAL A 186 -3.39 -10.35 -3.62
C VAL A 186 -3.98 -10.90 -4.92
N SER A 187 -4.59 -12.09 -4.88
CA SER A 187 -5.26 -12.68 -6.05
C SER A 187 -6.39 -11.79 -6.56
N ASP A 188 -7.27 -11.34 -5.66
CA ASP A 188 -8.40 -10.49 -6.01
C ASP A 188 -7.97 -9.14 -6.62
N ALA A 189 -6.89 -8.54 -6.07
CA ALA A 189 -6.32 -7.30 -6.58
C ALA A 189 -5.73 -7.48 -7.99
N ALA A 190 -5.01 -8.58 -8.21
CA ALA A 190 -4.40 -8.91 -9.49
C ALA A 190 -5.45 -9.19 -10.56
N GLU A 191 -6.49 -9.98 -10.24
CA GLU A 191 -7.58 -10.30 -11.17
C GLU A 191 -8.38 -9.06 -11.59
N LYS A 192 -8.61 -8.13 -10.65
CA LYS A 192 -9.39 -6.90 -10.89
C LYS A 192 -8.54 -5.74 -11.39
N TYR A 193 -7.20 -5.87 -11.41
CA TYR A 193 -6.26 -4.76 -11.63
C TYR A 193 -6.54 -3.59 -10.69
N GLU A 194 -6.81 -3.87 -9.43
CA GLU A 194 -7.31 -2.90 -8.45
C GLU A 194 -6.42 -2.87 -7.19
N PRO A 195 -5.38 -2.03 -7.17
CA PRO A 195 -4.45 -1.93 -6.03
C PRO A 195 -5.12 -1.47 -4.74
N SER A 196 -6.26 -0.78 -4.82
CA SER A 196 -6.98 -0.33 -3.63
C SER A 196 -7.47 -1.47 -2.74
N VAL A 197 -7.58 -2.68 -3.27
CA VAL A 197 -7.89 -3.90 -2.49
C VAL A 197 -6.75 -4.21 -1.50
N VAL A 198 -5.49 -4.08 -1.95
CA VAL A 198 -4.31 -4.27 -1.08
C VAL A 198 -4.16 -3.12 -0.09
N ALA A 199 -4.34 -1.87 -0.54
CA ALA A 199 -4.20 -0.70 0.33
C ALA A 199 -5.22 -0.72 1.49
N ARG A 200 -6.49 -1.05 1.21
CA ARG A 200 -7.52 -1.20 2.25
C ARG A 200 -7.25 -2.34 3.19
N PHE A 201 -6.80 -3.48 2.66
CA PHE A 201 -6.38 -4.60 3.50
C PHE A 201 -5.25 -4.22 4.45
N ALA A 202 -4.26 -3.45 4.01
CA ALA A 202 -3.18 -2.97 4.89
C ALA A 202 -3.73 -2.12 6.05
N VAL A 203 -4.74 -1.29 5.79
CA VAL A 203 -5.46 -0.53 6.84
C VAL A 203 -6.21 -1.47 7.79
N ASP A 204 -6.96 -2.46 7.26
CA ASP A 204 -7.71 -3.42 8.08
C ASP A 204 -6.77 -4.15 9.05
N VAL A 205 -5.63 -4.63 8.56
CA VAL A 205 -4.60 -5.30 9.38
C VAL A 205 -4.01 -4.34 10.42
N ALA A 206 -3.70 -3.09 10.03
CA ALA A 206 -3.15 -2.09 10.94
C ALA A 206 -4.16 -1.75 12.07
N GLN A 207 -5.44 -1.61 11.73
CA GLN A 207 -6.50 -1.38 12.72
C GLN A 207 -6.69 -2.58 13.66
N ALA A 208 -6.70 -3.80 13.11
CA ALA A 208 -6.81 -5.02 13.89
C ALA A 208 -5.61 -5.18 14.86
N PHE A 209 -4.40 -4.89 14.40
CA PHE A 209 -3.20 -4.90 15.24
C PHE A 209 -3.27 -3.85 16.35
N ASN A 210 -3.66 -2.62 16.04
CA ASN A 210 -3.73 -1.56 17.04
C ASN A 210 -4.80 -1.87 18.12
N LYS A 211 -5.90 -2.54 17.78
CA LYS A 211 -6.86 -3.06 18.78
C LYS A 211 -6.21 -4.10 19.67
N PHE A 212 -5.57 -5.11 19.08
CA PHE A 212 -4.84 -6.14 19.84
C PHE A 212 -3.75 -5.53 20.74
N TYR A 213 -2.95 -4.62 20.22
CA TYR A 213 -1.88 -3.95 20.95
C TYR A 213 -2.38 -3.16 22.18
N ASN A 214 -3.52 -2.48 22.03
CA ASN A 214 -4.11 -1.67 23.10
C ASN A 214 -4.84 -2.50 24.16
N SER A 215 -5.43 -3.64 23.77
CA SER A 215 -6.18 -4.52 24.68
C SER A 215 -5.33 -5.59 25.37
N THR A 216 -4.14 -5.90 24.82
CA THR A 216 -3.36 -7.05 25.23
C THR A 216 -1.91 -6.66 25.52
N ARG A 217 -1.43 -6.95 26.73
CA ARG A 217 -0.02 -6.78 27.06
C ARG A 217 0.81 -7.86 26.37
N ILE A 218 1.62 -7.50 25.37
CA ILE A 218 2.40 -8.46 24.57
C ILE A 218 3.57 -9.02 25.39
N ASN A 219 4.33 -8.16 26.05
CA ASN A 219 5.47 -8.56 26.88
C ASN A 219 5.00 -8.93 28.29
N VAL A 220 4.76 -10.24 28.51
CA VAL A 220 4.33 -10.83 29.78
C VAL A 220 5.42 -11.76 30.32
N PRO A 221 5.42 -12.09 31.64
CA PRO A 221 6.42 -12.99 32.24
C PRO A 221 6.36 -14.43 31.69
N GLU A 222 5.18 -14.91 31.33
CA GLU A 222 4.94 -16.26 30.81
C GLU A 222 5.52 -16.38 29.39
N GLU A 223 6.63 -17.07 29.28
CA GLU A 223 7.42 -17.11 28.04
C GLU A 223 6.64 -17.65 26.83
N ASN A 224 5.84 -18.71 27.01
CA ASN A 224 5.04 -19.28 25.92
C ASN A 224 4.01 -18.29 25.40
N VAL A 225 3.31 -17.59 26.30
CA VAL A 225 2.33 -16.55 25.95
C VAL A 225 3.02 -15.37 25.25
N LYS A 226 4.15 -14.90 25.81
CA LYS A 226 4.96 -13.83 25.24
C LYS A 226 5.38 -14.20 23.81
N ASN A 227 5.96 -15.37 23.61
CA ASN A 227 6.45 -15.82 22.32
C ASN A 227 5.33 -15.91 21.27
N ALA A 228 4.15 -16.39 21.66
CA ALA A 228 2.99 -16.45 20.76
C ALA A 228 2.50 -15.05 20.36
N ARG A 229 2.41 -14.10 21.28
CA ARG A 229 2.01 -12.71 21.01
C ARG A 229 3.05 -11.94 20.21
N VAL A 230 4.33 -12.16 20.48
CA VAL A 230 5.44 -11.57 19.67
C VAL A 230 5.45 -12.17 18.27
N MET A 231 5.22 -13.47 18.12
CA MET A 231 5.10 -14.11 16.80
C MET A 231 3.94 -13.51 15.99
N LEU A 232 2.78 -13.31 16.60
CA LEU A 232 1.65 -12.65 15.95
C LEU A 232 2.00 -11.22 15.51
N THR A 233 2.74 -10.48 16.35
CA THR A 233 3.26 -9.14 15.99
C THR A 233 4.26 -9.20 14.84
N TYR A 234 5.16 -10.18 14.83
CA TYR A 234 6.11 -10.40 13.73
C TYR A 234 5.39 -10.74 12.40
N LEU A 235 4.39 -11.61 12.44
CA LEU A 235 3.58 -11.93 11.28
C LEU A 235 2.82 -10.70 10.77
N THR A 236 2.30 -9.87 11.67
CA THR A 236 1.66 -8.59 11.32
C THR A 236 2.65 -7.66 10.64
N LYS A 237 3.86 -7.48 11.23
CA LYS A 237 4.95 -6.68 10.63
C LYS A 237 5.21 -7.13 9.20
N LYS A 238 5.42 -8.45 9.01
CA LYS A 238 5.71 -9.00 7.70
C LYS A 238 4.56 -8.77 6.70
N THR A 239 3.33 -8.98 7.12
CA THR A 239 2.14 -8.78 6.27
C THR A 239 1.99 -7.32 5.84
N LEU A 240 2.19 -6.36 6.75
CA LEU A 240 2.15 -4.93 6.44
C LEU A 240 3.30 -4.52 5.51
N HIS A 241 4.51 -5.03 5.75
CA HIS A 241 5.66 -4.83 4.88
C HIS A 241 5.37 -5.33 3.46
N ASP A 242 4.94 -6.59 3.33
CA ASP A 242 4.68 -7.22 2.03
C ASP A 242 3.51 -6.50 1.29
N ALA A 243 2.48 -6.06 2.02
CA ALA A 243 1.37 -5.29 1.44
C ALA A 243 1.83 -3.90 0.94
N LEU A 244 2.67 -3.19 1.70
CA LEU A 244 3.23 -1.91 1.29
C LEU A 244 4.19 -2.07 0.11
N ASP A 245 5.04 -3.10 0.12
CA ASP A 245 5.96 -3.42 -0.98
C ASP A 245 5.22 -3.68 -2.30
N LEU A 246 4.11 -4.42 -2.27
CA LEU A 246 3.24 -4.61 -3.43
C LEU A 246 2.66 -3.30 -3.98
N LEU A 247 2.55 -2.27 -3.16
CA LEU A 247 2.12 -0.93 -3.55
C LEU A 247 3.29 -0.01 -3.95
N GLY A 248 4.53 -0.51 -3.92
CA GLY A 248 5.73 0.28 -4.16
C GLY A 248 6.07 1.26 -3.04
N ILE A 249 5.61 0.99 -1.81
CA ILE A 249 5.77 1.86 -0.64
C ILE A 249 6.72 1.20 0.36
N ASN A 250 7.77 1.91 0.73
CA ASN A 250 8.71 1.44 1.75
C ASN A 250 8.09 1.53 3.16
N ALA A 251 8.39 0.53 3.99
CA ALA A 251 7.97 0.45 5.38
C ALA A 251 9.15 0.76 6.32
N PRO A 252 9.15 1.88 7.08
CA PRO A 252 10.24 2.21 7.98
C PRO A 252 10.25 1.29 9.21
N GLU A 253 11.44 0.94 9.71
CA GLU A 253 11.62 0.13 10.92
C GLU A 253 11.44 0.94 12.22
N ALA A 254 11.53 2.27 12.14
CA ALA A 254 11.31 3.22 13.23
C ALA A 254 10.71 4.51 12.67
N MET A 255 9.90 5.17 13.47
CA MET A 255 9.20 6.36 13.05
C MET A 255 8.90 7.30 14.24
#